data_9360076af2c7af84ecba1f9c35bf39d9
#
_entry.id   9360076af2c7af84ecba1f9c35bf39d9
#
_cell.length_a   1.000
_cell.length_b   1.000
_cell.length_c   1.000
_cell.angle_alpha   90.00
_cell.angle_beta   90.00
_cell.angle_gamma   90.00
#
_symmetry.space_group_name_H-M   'P 1'
#
loop_
_entity.id
_entity.type
_entity.pdbx_description
1 polymer ?
#
loop_
_entity_poly.entity_id
_entity_poly.type
_entity_poly.pdbx_seq_one_letter_code
_entity_poly.pdbx_strand_id
1 'polypeptide(L)'
;MTFAMTASRKQNCLKGIVLGCLAGLILLLSTGCAAPKMEPTAVTFSTPYQTVVLINNSVYYGKLAGYGTSNPVLTDVFYILSKTDPDTKKVANVLIKRGKELHGPDRMYLNPNQIILVEPVGADSKVAQLISEASKQQ
;
A
#
# COMPACT_ATOMS: atom_id res chain seq x y z
N MET A 1 60.21 65.85 -4.51
CA MET A 1 58.99 66.55 -4.31
C MET A 1 57.88 65.77 -5.05
N THR A 2 57.27 65.03 -4.39
CA THR A 2 55.88 64.66 -4.13
C THR A 2 54.90 64.80 -5.30
N PHE A 3 54.44 63.71 -5.81
CA PHE A 3 53.06 63.40 -6.16
C PHE A 3 52.95 61.99 -6.71
N ALA A 4 52.51 61.06 -5.93
CA ALA A 4 52.04 59.82 -6.41
C ALA A 4 51.06 59.23 -5.36
N MET A 5 50.01 58.65 -5.85
CA MET A 5 49.09 57.75 -5.11
C MET A 5 47.72 58.37 -4.73
N THR A 6 46.77 58.29 -5.64
CA THR A 6 45.40 58.07 -5.26
C THR A 6 44.59 57.56 -6.49
N ALA A 7 44.81 56.30 -6.91
CA ALA A 7 43.99 55.72 -7.98
C ALA A 7 43.73 54.17 -7.84
N SER A 8 44.09 53.56 -6.70
CA SER A 8 43.99 52.08 -6.62
C SER A 8 42.85 51.55 -5.73
N ARG A 9 42.09 52.37 -5.05
CA ARG A 9 41.07 51.90 -4.08
C ARG A 9 39.66 51.71 -4.61
N LYS A 10 39.33 52.26 -5.77
CA LYS A 10 37.96 52.20 -6.31
C LYS A 10 37.68 50.96 -7.18
N GLN A 11 38.69 50.33 -7.74
CA GLN A 11 38.46 49.15 -8.61
C GLN A 11 38.23 47.83 -7.85
N ASN A 12 38.77 47.70 -6.64
CA ASN A 12 38.59 46.46 -5.85
C ASN A 12 37.21 46.36 -5.19
N CYS A 13 36.56 47.46 -4.92
CA CYS A 13 35.21 47.45 -4.31
C CYS A 13 34.14 46.99 -5.30
N LEU A 14 34.28 47.38 -6.59
CA LEU A 14 33.32 46.98 -7.61
C LEU A 14 33.41 45.50 -8.01
N LYS A 15 34.63 44.94 -8.01
CA LYS A 15 34.84 43.50 -8.26
C LYS A 15 34.28 42.60 -7.13
N GLY A 16 34.36 43.07 -5.88
CA GLY A 16 33.81 42.34 -4.73
C GLY A 16 32.28 42.28 -4.72
N ILE A 17 31.63 43.37 -5.14
CA ILE A 17 30.16 43.43 -5.18
C ILE A 17 29.58 42.54 -6.30
N VAL A 18 30.23 42.54 -7.47
CA VAL A 18 29.77 41.70 -8.62
C VAL A 18 29.95 40.22 -8.30
N LEU A 19 31.03 39.84 -7.65
CA LEU A 19 31.29 38.44 -7.27
C LEU A 19 30.33 37.98 -6.15
N GLY A 20 30.00 38.84 -5.21
CA GLY A 20 29.01 38.59 -4.16
C GLY A 20 27.58 38.39 -4.69
N CYS A 21 27.17 39.19 -5.67
CA CYS A 21 25.85 39.07 -6.29
C CYS A 21 25.70 37.77 -7.14
N LEU A 22 26.77 37.34 -7.85
CA LEU A 22 26.73 36.09 -8.60
C LEU A 22 26.68 34.86 -7.67
N ALA A 23 27.40 34.87 -6.53
CA ALA A 23 27.34 33.78 -5.57
C ALA A 23 25.98 33.70 -4.86
N GLY A 24 25.35 34.82 -4.58
CA GLY A 24 24.00 34.88 -3.99
C GLY A 24 22.90 34.41 -4.94
N LEU A 25 23.04 34.68 -6.23
CA LEU A 25 22.07 34.25 -7.25
C LEU A 25 22.10 32.73 -7.50
N ILE A 26 23.24 32.09 -7.34
CA ILE A 26 23.38 30.62 -7.52
C ILE A 26 22.78 29.86 -6.32
N LEU A 27 22.79 30.44 -5.11
CA LEU A 27 22.21 29.80 -3.91
C LEU A 27 20.67 29.77 -3.90
N LEU A 28 20.01 30.62 -4.67
CA LEU A 28 18.53 30.72 -4.72
C LEU A 28 17.87 29.70 -5.68
N LEU A 29 18.65 28.98 -6.50
CA LEU A 29 18.15 28.01 -7.48
C LEU A 29 18.06 26.57 -6.95
N SER A 30 18.43 26.32 -5.69
CA SER A 30 18.42 24.99 -5.09
C SER A 30 17.24 24.71 -4.14
N THR A 31 16.16 25.52 -4.19
CA THR A 31 14.90 25.12 -3.58
C THR A 31 14.24 24.08 -4.49
N GLY A 32 14.78 22.87 -4.45
CA GLY A 32 14.11 21.70 -5.01
C GLY A 32 12.73 21.59 -4.34
N CYS A 33 11.65 21.74 -5.12
CA CYS A 33 10.32 21.35 -4.69
C CYS A 33 10.35 19.86 -4.36
N ALA A 34 10.59 19.51 -3.11
CA ALA A 34 10.26 18.18 -2.61
C ALA A 34 8.73 18.10 -2.66
N ALA A 35 8.19 17.46 -3.70
CA ALA A 35 6.78 17.13 -3.76
C ALA A 35 6.45 16.34 -2.48
N PRO A 36 5.36 16.66 -1.77
CA PRO A 36 4.97 15.89 -0.60
C PRO A 36 4.74 14.46 -1.05
N LYS A 37 5.56 13.53 -0.54
CA LYS A 37 5.37 12.10 -0.74
C LYS A 37 4.11 11.74 0.03
N MET A 38 2.97 11.68 -0.66
CA MET A 38 1.74 11.16 -0.08
C MET A 38 1.99 9.68 0.25
N GLU A 39 2.16 9.38 1.53
CA GLU A 39 2.17 8.01 1.99
C GLU A 39 0.76 7.45 1.80
N PRO A 40 0.62 6.27 1.15
CA PRO A 40 -0.68 5.66 0.95
C PRO A 40 -1.29 5.32 2.32
N THR A 41 -2.40 5.96 2.63
CA THR A 41 -3.13 5.72 3.89
C THR A 41 -3.89 4.41 3.77
N ALA A 42 -3.65 3.48 4.70
CA ALA A 42 -4.38 2.22 4.74
C ALA A 42 -5.88 2.46 5.00
N VAL A 43 -6.72 1.80 4.20
CA VAL A 43 -8.17 1.83 4.37
C VAL A 43 -8.56 0.99 5.58
N THR A 44 -9.44 1.53 6.44
CA THR A 44 -10.02 0.82 7.59
C THR A 44 -11.42 0.33 7.23
N PHE A 45 -11.71 -0.94 7.50
CA PHE A 45 -13.02 -1.56 7.25
C PHE A 45 -13.86 -1.60 8.51
N SER A 46 -15.19 -1.47 8.34
CA SER A 46 -16.18 -1.55 9.44
C SER A 46 -16.48 -2.99 9.86
N THR A 47 -16.18 -3.97 9.02
CA THR A 47 -16.42 -5.40 9.28
C THR A 47 -15.11 -6.13 9.52
N PRO A 48 -15.11 -7.18 10.36
CA PRO A 48 -13.89 -7.93 10.67
C PRO A 48 -13.35 -8.74 9.47
N TYR A 49 -14.23 -9.16 8.56
CA TYR A 49 -13.87 -9.93 7.37
C TYR A 49 -14.20 -9.17 6.09
N GLN A 50 -13.37 -9.32 5.11
CA GLN A 50 -13.53 -8.78 3.76
C GLN A 50 -13.46 -9.91 2.73
N THR A 51 -14.23 -9.75 1.65
CA THR A 51 -14.07 -10.50 0.41
C THR A 51 -13.00 -9.82 -0.42
N VAL A 52 -12.02 -10.57 -0.89
CA VAL A 52 -10.97 -10.09 -1.81
C VAL A 52 -11.07 -10.89 -3.10
N VAL A 53 -11.33 -10.20 -4.23
CA VAL A 53 -11.38 -10.80 -5.56
C VAL A 53 -10.14 -10.43 -6.34
N LEU A 54 -9.45 -11.44 -6.86
CA LEU A 54 -8.24 -11.29 -7.65
C LEU A 54 -8.53 -11.35 -9.16
N ILE A 55 -7.60 -10.82 -9.97
CA ILE A 55 -7.76 -10.77 -11.44
C ILE A 55 -7.92 -12.14 -12.11
N ASN A 56 -7.49 -13.21 -11.46
CA ASN A 56 -7.69 -14.59 -11.90
C ASN A 56 -9.03 -15.17 -11.43
N ASN A 57 -9.97 -14.35 -11.00
CA ASN A 57 -11.28 -14.71 -10.41
C ASN A 57 -11.20 -15.54 -9.13
N SER A 58 -10.03 -15.64 -8.48
CA SER A 58 -9.96 -16.25 -7.15
C SER A 58 -10.61 -15.34 -6.12
N VAL A 59 -11.45 -15.92 -5.26
CA VAL A 59 -12.16 -15.22 -4.19
C VAL A 59 -11.70 -15.75 -2.84
N TYR A 60 -11.23 -14.83 -1.99
CA TYR A 60 -10.82 -15.13 -0.63
C TYR A 60 -11.61 -14.30 0.37
N TYR A 61 -11.87 -14.87 1.54
CA TYR A 61 -12.51 -14.21 2.67
C TYR A 61 -11.51 -14.18 3.81
N GLY A 62 -11.29 -13.03 4.44
CA GLY A 62 -10.31 -12.93 5.51
C GLY A 62 -10.27 -11.54 6.14
N LYS A 63 -9.42 -11.38 7.13
CA LYS A 63 -9.15 -10.09 7.77
C LYS A 63 -8.08 -9.37 6.97
N LEU A 64 -8.47 -8.34 6.23
CA LEU A 64 -7.58 -7.56 5.37
C LEU A 64 -7.01 -6.36 6.13
N ALA A 65 -5.69 -6.29 6.17
CA ALA A 65 -4.94 -5.15 6.70
C ALA A 65 -4.09 -4.50 5.61
N GLY A 66 -3.84 -3.20 5.76
CA GLY A 66 -2.97 -2.46 4.85
C GLY A 66 -3.51 -2.29 3.43
N TYR A 67 -4.82 -2.39 3.20
CA TYR A 67 -5.41 -2.10 1.90
C TYR A 67 -5.16 -0.63 1.53
N GLY A 68 -4.65 -0.39 0.31
CA GLY A 68 -4.18 0.93 -0.12
C GLY A 68 -2.67 1.12 0.06
N THR A 69 -1.96 0.20 0.68
CA THR A 69 -0.49 0.18 0.76
C THR A 69 0.13 -0.73 -0.30
N SER A 70 1.46 -0.75 -0.38
CA SER A 70 2.20 -1.62 -1.30
C SER A 70 2.11 -3.12 -0.96
N ASN A 71 1.78 -3.45 0.28
CA ASN A 71 1.81 -4.84 0.77
C ASN A 71 0.59 -5.16 1.66
N PRO A 72 -0.63 -5.23 1.10
CA PRO A 72 -1.80 -5.65 1.87
C PRO A 72 -1.65 -7.11 2.31
N VAL A 73 -2.14 -7.38 3.52
CA VAL A 73 -2.03 -8.71 4.15
C VAL A 73 -3.41 -9.22 4.49
N LEU A 74 -3.72 -10.44 4.08
CA LEU A 74 -4.93 -11.14 4.42
C LEU A 74 -4.62 -12.25 5.42
N THR A 75 -5.27 -12.23 6.59
CA THR A 75 -5.12 -13.21 7.66
C THR A 75 -6.45 -13.92 7.92
N ASP A 76 -6.41 -15.05 8.61
CA ASP A 76 -7.59 -15.87 8.90
C ASP A 76 -8.41 -16.16 7.64
N VAL A 77 -7.73 -16.75 6.64
CA VAL A 77 -8.19 -16.81 5.25
C VAL A 77 -9.05 -18.02 4.98
N PHE A 78 -10.15 -17.80 4.27
CA PHE A 78 -11.07 -18.83 3.79
C PHE A 78 -11.28 -18.68 2.29
N TYR A 79 -11.68 -19.76 1.64
CA TYR A 79 -12.14 -19.79 0.26
C TYR A 79 -13.25 -20.82 0.09
N ILE A 80 -14.04 -20.70 -0.97
CA ILE A 80 -15.11 -21.65 -1.29
C ILE A 80 -14.59 -22.65 -2.30
N LEU A 81 -14.76 -23.95 -2.00
CA LEU A 81 -14.54 -25.05 -2.90
C LEU A 81 -15.89 -25.63 -3.32
N SER A 82 -16.19 -25.58 -4.62
CA SER A 82 -17.37 -26.25 -5.18
C SER A 82 -17.04 -27.71 -5.47
N LYS A 83 -17.80 -28.62 -4.89
CA LYS A 83 -17.72 -30.06 -5.14
C LYS A 83 -18.98 -30.51 -5.82
N THR A 84 -18.84 -31.21 -6.93
CA THR A 84 -19.98 -31.86 -7.61
C THR A 84 -20.04 -33.32 -7.19
N ASP A 85 -21.17 -33.73 -6.66
CA ASP A 85 -21.44 -35.12 -6.34
C ASP A 85 -21.53 -35.92 -7.66
N PRO A 86 -20.74 -37.02 -7.82
CA PRO A 86 -20.70 -37.76 -9.08
C PRO A 86 -22.01 -38.48 -9.41
N ASP A 87 -22.78 -38.89 -8.41
CA ASP A 87 -24.01 -39.65 -8.59
C ASP A 87 -25.23 -38.75 -8.78
N THR A 88 -25.41 -37.77 -7.90
CA THR A 88 -26.57 -36.88 -7.89
C THR A 88 -26.41 -35.64 -8.74
N LYS A 89 -25.18 -35.36 -9.24
CA LYS A 89 -24.79 -34.12 -9.98
C LYS A 89 -25.08 -32.83 -9.21
N LYS A 90 -25.36 -32.92 -7.91
CA LYS A 90 -25.56 -31.75 -7.07
C LYS A 90 -24.24 -31.07 -6.74
N VAL A 91 -24.24 -29.73 -6.81
CA VAL A 91 -23.07 -28.92 -6.44
C VAL A 91 -23.21 -28.51 -4.97
N ALA A 92 -22.22 -28.85 -4.17
CA ALA A 92 -22.06 -28.40 -2.80
C ALA A 92 -20.91 -27.43 -2.69
N ASN A 93 -21.16 -26.24 -2.12
CA ASN A 93 -20.14 -25.25 -1.83
C ASN A 93 -19.69 -25.40 -0.38
N VAL A 94 -18.41 -25.67 -0.19
CA VAL A 94 -17.79 -25.87 1.13
C VAL A 94 -16.81 -24.74 1.40
N LEU A 95 -16.93 -24.07 2.54
CA LEU A 95 -15.96 -23.09 2.99
C LEU A 95 -14.76 -23.82 3.58
N ILE A 96 -13.58 -23.53 3.05
CA ILE A 96 -12.31 -24.12 3.46
C ILE A 96 -11.46 -23.05 4.11
N LYS A 97 -10.98 -23.31 5.32
CA LYS A 97 -9.97 -22.48 5.98
C LYS A 97 -8.58 -22.83 5.45
N ARG A 98 -7.81 -21.82 5.07
CA ARG A 98 -6.39 -21.96 4.76
C ARG A 98 -5.57 -22.23 6.02
N GLY A 99 -4.36 -22.80 5.85
CA GLY A 99 -3.46 -23.11 6.95
C GLY A 99 -3.18 -24.60 7.12
N LYS A 100 -3.94 -25.46 6.42
CA LYS A 100 -3.74 -26.92 6.42
C LYS A 100 -2.99 -27.43 5.18
N GLU A 101 -2.54 -26.53 4.32
CA GLU A 101 -1.69 -26.85 3.18
C GLU A 101 -0.30 -27.30 3.66
N LEU A 102 0.43 -28.04 2.83
CA LEU A 102 1.74 -28.63 3.18
C LEU A 102 2.75 -27.59 3.71
N HIS A 103 2.66 -26.34 3.29
CA HIS A 103 3.52 -25.24 3.75
C HIS A 103 2.94 -24.44 4.92
N GLY A 104 1.74 -24.82 5.43
CA GLY A 104 1.12 -24.26 6.63
C GLY A 104 0.99 -22.72 6.67
N PRO A 105 0.38 -22.06 5.66
CA PRO A 105 0.36 -20.61 5.62
C PRO A 105 -0.57 -20.04 6.69
N ASP A 106 -0.09 -19.06 7.46
CA ASP A 106 -0.89 -18.32 8.45
C ASP A 106 -1.49 -17.03 7.88
N ARG A 107 -0.94 -16.53 6.76
CA ARG A 107 -1.34 -15.30 6.10
C ARG A 107 -1.02 -15.31 4.61
N MET A 108 -1.61 -14.36 3.88
CA MET A 108 -1.31 -14.11 2.47
C MET A 108 -0.87 -12.67 2.30
N TYR A 109 0.32 -12.46 1.73
CA TYR A 109 0.76 -11.16 1.24
C TYR A 109 0.22 -10.98 -0.18
N LEU A 110 -0.54 -9.93 -0.40
CA LEU A 110 -1.20 -9.68 -1.68
C LEU A 110 -0.43 -8.66 -2.49
N ASN A 111 -0.37 -8.86 -3.80
CA ASN A 111 0.03 -7.81 -4.71
C ASN A 111 -1.19 -6.91 -4.95
N PRO A 112 -1.16 -5.60 -4.61
CA PRO A 112 -2.31 -4.71 -4.77
C PRO A 112 -2.78 -4.61 -6.22
N ASN A 113 -1.89 -4.75 -7.20
CA ASN A 113 -2.22 -4.72 -8.62
C ASN A 113 -2.99 -5.97 -9.11
N GLN A 114 -3.12 -6.98 -8.27
CA GLN A 114 -3.88 -8.20 -8.57
C GLN A 114 -5.26 -8.21 -7.91
N ILE A 115 -5.60 -7.18 -7.15
CA ILE A 115 -6.91 -7.06 -6.48
C ILE A 115 -7.86 -6.30 -7.41
N ILE A 116 -8.96 -6.95 -7.83
CA ILE A 116 -10.01 -6.29 -8.63
C ILE A 116 -10.92 -5.47 -7.70
N LEU A 117 -11.38 -6.08 -6.61
CA LEU A 117 -12.26 -5.42 -5.66
C LEU A 117 -12.10 -6.02 -4.26
N VAL A 118 -12.51 -5.23 -3.29
CA VAL A 118 -12.62 -5.62 -1.88
C VAL A 118 -14.00 -5.20 -1.39
N GLU A 119 -14.73 -6.14 -0.77
CA GLU A 119 -16.06 -5.91 -0.23
C GLU A 119 -16.13 -6.33 1.24
N PRO A 120 -16.88 -5.62 2.08
CA PRO A 120 -17.12 -6.06 3.45
C PRO A 120 -18.01 -7.32 3.48
N VAL A 121 -17.69 -8.29 4.34
CA VAL A 121 -18.56 -9.43 4.61
C VAL A 121 -19.61 -9.00 5.62
N GLY A 122 -20.86 -8.97 5.21
CA GLY A 122 -21.97 -8.61 6.09
C GLY A 122 -22.14 -9.62 7.24
N ALA A 123 -22.47 -9.12 8.44
CA ALA A 123 -22.58 -9.95 9.64
C ALA A 123 -23.60 -11.09 9.50
N ASP A 124 -24.71 -10.85 8.79
CA ASP A 124 -25.79 -11.81 8.56
C ASP A 124 -25.60 -12.66 7.30
N SER A 125 -24.49 -12.51 6.61
CA SER A 125 -24.20 -13.25 5.38
C SER A 125 -23.97 -14.74 5.66
N LYS A 126 -24.27 -15.58 4.67
CA LYS A 126 -23.99 -17.03 4.77
C LYS A 126 -22.49 -17.31 4.99
N VAL A 127 -21.62 -16.49 4.40
CA VAL A 127 -20.16 -16.59 4.59
C VAL A 127 -19.79 -16.31 6.04
N ALA A 128 -20.33 -15.26 6.67
CA ALA A 128 -20.07 -14.94 8.07
C ALA A 128 -20.53 -16.08 9.01
N GLN A 129 -21.69 -16.68 8.75
CA GLN A 129 -22.18 -17.84 9.50
C GLN A 129 -21.23 -19.02 9.40
N LEU A 130 -20.81 -19.38 8.18
CA LEU A 130 -19.88 -20.49 7.95
C LEU A 130 -18.49 -20.25 8.58
N ILE A 131 -17.99 -19.00 8.55
CA ILE A 131 -16.75 -18.63 9.24
C ILE A 131 -16.89 -18.82 10.75
N SER A 132 -18.01 -18.39 11.32
CA SER A 132 -18.29 -18.56 12.76
C SER A 132 -18.36 -20.03 13.16
N GLU A 133 -19.02 -20.87 12.35
CA GLU A 133 -19.09 -22.32 12.56
C GLU A 133 -17.70 -22.97 12.49
N ALA A 134 -16.91 -22.63 11.47
CA ALA A 134 -15.56 -23.15 11.30
C ALA A 134 -14.61 -22.75 12.45
N SER A 135 -14.81 -21.56 13.04
CA SER A 135 -14.00 -21.08 14.16
C SER A 135 -14.32 -21.78 15.50
N LYS A 136 -15.53 -22.36 15.64
CA LYS A 136 -15.92 -23.12 16.85
C LYS A 136 -15.40 -24.55 16.87
N GLN A 137 -14.94 -25.07 15.73
CA GLN A 137 -14.47 -26.44 15.56
C GLN A 137 -12.95 -26.58 15.71
N GLN A 138 -12.25 -25.52 16.07
CA GLN A 138 -10.80 -25.45 16.31
C GLN A 138 -10.50 -25.36 17.79
#